data_1d34d961efa8502f1947d61598a86ca0
#
_entry.id   1d34d961efa8502f1947d61598a86ca0
#
_cell.length_a   1.000
_cell.length_b   1.000
_cell.length_c   1.000
_cell.angle_alpha   90.00
_cell.angle_beta   90.00
_cell.angle_gamma   90.00
#
_symmetry.space_group_name_H-M   'P 1'
#
loop_
_entity.id
_entity.type
_entity.pdbx_description
1 polymer ?
#
loop_
_entity_poly.entity_id
_entity_poly.type
_entity_poly.pdbx_seq_one_letter_code
_entity_poly.pdbx_strand_id
1 'polypeptide(L)'
;LVEDQETPTIRPLIDWLDYNGYQMVTKPVREFTDTLGRRRIKGNMDIELAIDAIALAKTADHLVIFSGDGNFTSLVAALQRKGCRVTVVSTMATRLPMISGELRREADHFIDLAKLRGEIAREHAEVGPVGEKDAVGEVETEM
;
A
#
# COMPACT_ATOMS: atom_id res chain seq x y z
N LEU A 1 -2.09 -2.21 8.62
CA LEU A 1 -0.83 -2.87 8.29
C LEU A 1 -0.61 -4.04 9.24
N VAL A 2 -0.24 -5.19 8.72
CA VAL A 2 0.02 -6.39 9.52
C VAL A 2 1.50 -6.36 9.90
N GLU A 3 1.79 -6.23 11.19
CA GLU A 3 3.16 -6.21 11.70
C GLU A 3 3.61 -7.65 11.94
N ASP A 4 4.57 -8.13 11.15
CA ASP A 4 5.28 -9.37 11.39
C ASP A 4 6.57 -9.04 12.18
N GLN A 5 6.76 -9.68 13.31
CA GLN A 5 7.91 -9.43 14.22
C GLN A 5 9.26 -9.78 13.59
N GLU A 6 9.29 -10.47 12.46
CA GLU A 6 10.53 -10.92 11.81
C GLU A 6 11.02 -10.01 10.67
N THR A 7 10.28 -8.94 10.31
CA THR A 7 10.70 -8.06 9.20
C THR A 7 10.97 -6.63 9.66
N PRO A 8 12.23 -6.30 10.01
CA PRO A 8 12.60 -4.93 10.39
C PRO A 8 12.46 -3.90 9.28
N THR A 9 12.12 -4.33 8.07
CA THR A 9 12.16 -3.50 6.85
C THR A 9 11.00 -2.49 6.74
N ILE A 10 9.86 -2.74 7.39
CA ILE A 10 8.68 -1.87 7.26
C ILE A 10 8.59 -0.82 8.38
N ARG A 11 9.26 -1.04 9.50
CA ARG A 11 9.21 -0.14 10.66
C ARG A 11 9.61 1.30 10.34
N PRO A 12 10.70 1.56 9.59
CA PRO A 12 11.08 2.92 9.22
C PRO A 12 10.01 3.63 8.37
N LEU A 13 9.28 2.90 7.53
CA LEU A 13 8.18 3.47 6.75
C LEU A 13 6.99 3.84 7.64
N ILE A 14 6.65 2.99 8.61
CA ILE A 14 5.57 3.25 9.58
C ILE A 14 5.91 4.51 10.39
N ASP A 15 7.11 4.58 10.93
CA ASP A 15 7.58 5.72 11.73
C ASP A 15 7.61 7.01 10.90
N TRP A 16 8.00 6.92 9.64
CA TRP A 16 7.98 8.07 8.73
C TRP A 16 6.55 8.54 8.42
N LEU A 17 5.62 7.62 8.17
CA LEU A 17 4.22 7.95 7.93
C LEU A 17 3.58 8.61 9.15
N ASP A 18 3.79 8.04 10.34
CA ASP A 18 3.27 8.60 11.60
C ASP A 18 3.83 10.01 11.85
N TYR A 19 5.14 10.19 11.68
CA TYR A 19 5.79 11.51 11.80
C TYR A 19 5.23 12.55 10.80
N ASN A 20 4.82 12.12 9.61
CA ASN A 20 4.23 12.99 8.57
C ASN A 20 2.71 13.15 8.71
N GLY A 21 2.11 12.78 9.83
CA GLY A 21 0.72 13.04 10.16
C GLY A 21 -0.28 12.03 9.57
N TYR A 22 0.20 10.89 9.09
CA TYR A 22 -0.68 9.78 8.71
C TYR A 22 -1.14 9.04 9.96
N GLN A 23 -2.44 8.83 10.08
CA GLN A 23 -2.97 8.00 11.16
C GLN A 23 -2.66 6.54 10.89
N MET A 24 -1.78 5.96 11.71
CA MET A 24 -1.38 4.56 11.60
C MET A 24 -2.27 3.66 12.45
N VAL A 25 -2.92 2.69 11.82
CA VAL A 25 -3.67 1.63 12.51
C VAL A 25 -2.95 0.32 12.32
N THR A 26 -2.46 -0.25 13.41
CA THR A 26 -1.72 -1.52 13.41
C THR A 26 -2.47 -2.56 14.24
N LYS A 27 -2.29 -3.82 13.89
CA LYS A 27 -2.89 -4.96 14.58
C LYS A 27 -1.88 -6.09 14.68
N PRO A 28 -1.71 -6.71 15.86
CA PRO A 28 -0.81 -7.84 15.99
C PRO A 28 -1.30 -9.02 15.14
N VAL A 29 -0.37 -9.64 14.46
CA VAL A 29 -0.62 -10.85 13.67
C VAL A 29 -0.85 -12.02 14.61
N ARG A 30 -1.86 -12.83 14.34
CA ARG A 30 -2.07 -14.09 15.05
C ARG A 30 -1.55 -15.23 14.19
N GLU A 31 -0.58 -15.95 14.75
CA GLU A 31 -0.10 -17.19 14.16
C GLU A 31 -0.87 -18.37 14.74
N PHE A 32 -1.23 -19.32 13.91
CA PHE A 32 -1.80 -20.58 14.32
C PHE A 32 -1.30 -21.70 13.40
N THR A 33 -1.23 -22.89 13.96
CA THR A 33 -0.87 -24.08 13.19
C THR A 33 -2.18 -24.76 12.72
N ASP A 34 -2.30 -25.01 11.42
CA ASP A 34 -3.45 -25.72 10.87
C ASP A 34 -3.40 -27.21 11.25
N THR A 35 -4.46 -27.93 10.96
CA THR A 35 -4.59 -29.38 11.24
C THR A 35 -3.56 -30.24 10.51
N LEU A 36 -2.84 -29.67 9.54
CA LEU A 36 -1.78 -30.32 8.78
C LEU A 36 -0.38 -29.92 9.28
N GLY A 37 -0.28 -29.25 10.44
CA GLY A 37 0.98 -28.79 11.02
C GLY A 37 1.62 -27.60 10.31
N ARG A 38 0.92 -26.92 9.40
CA ARG A 38 1.45 -25.78 8.67
C ARG A 38 1.19 -24.48 9.43
N ARG A 39 2.21 -23.66 9.58
CA ARG A 39 2.12 -22.31 10.17
C ARG A 39 1.25 -21.43 9.26
N ARG A 40 0.21 -20.87 9.81
CA ARG A 40 -0.71 -19.95 9.16
C ARG A 40 -0.70 -18.60 9.88
N ILE A 41 -0.67 -17.56 9.11
CA ILE A 41 -0.74 -16.18 9.61
C ILE A 41 -2.13 -15.66 9.30
N LYS A 42 -2.83 -15.14 10.30
CA LYS A 42 -4.13 -14.49 10.15
C LYS A 42 -4.04 -13.04 10.64
N GLY A 43 -4.15 -12.13 9.72
CA GLY A 43 -4.31 -10.71 9.98
C GLY A 43 -5.26 -10.14 8.92
N ASN A 44 -6.29 -9.44 9.37
CA ASN A 44 -7.25 -8.77 8.51
C ASN A 44 -7.59 -7.42 9.14
N MET A 45 -7.48 -6.35 8.35
CA MET A 45 -7.73 -4.95 8.75
C MET A 45 -9.04 -4.40 8.16
N ASP A 46 -9.88 -5.24 7.55
CA ASP A 46 -11.09 -4.80 6.84
C ASP A 46 -12.09 -4.13 7.78
N ILE A 47 -12.21 -4.64 9.00
CA ILE A 47 -13.13 -4.09 10.01
C ILE A 47 -12.63 -2.73 10.48
N GLU A 48 -11.35 -2.59 10.77
CA GLU A 48 -10.74 -1.35 11.20
C GLU A 48 -10.90 -0.27 10.12
N LEU A 49 -10.59 -0.60 8.87
CA LEU A 49 -10.79 0.30 7.74
C LEU A 49 -12.26 0.69 7.58
N ALA A 50 -13.20 -0.25 7.70
CA ALA A 50 -14.62 0.03 7.57
C ALA A 50 -15.13 0.96 8.68
N ILE A 51 -14.70 0.76 9.91
CA ILE A 51 -15.07 1.61 11.06
C ILE A 51 -14.57 3.04 10.85
N ASP A 52 -13.30 3.17 10.47
CA ASP A 52 -12.68 4.49 10.26
C ASP A 52 -13.32 5.22 9.07
N ALA A 53 -13.58 4.53 7.96
CA ALA A 53 -14.26 5.11 6.80
C ALA A 53 -15.66 5.62 7.14
N ILE A 54 -16.45 4.84 7.91
CA ILE A 54 -17.79 5.25 8.36
C ILE A 54 -17.72 6.45 9.32
N ALA A 55 -16.71 6.50 10.18
CA ALA A 55 -16.49 7.64 11.06
C ALA A 55 -16.13 8.90 10.29
N LEU A 56 -15.21 8.79 9.32
CA LEU A 56 -14.77 9.90 8.47
C LEU A 56 -15.89 10.43 7.55
N ALA A 57 -16.81 9.59 7.10
CA ALA A 57 -17.96 10.00 6.27
C ALA A 57 -18.92 10.96 6.96
N LYS A 58 -18.74 11.26 8.25
CA LYS A 58 -19.50 12.31 8.98
C LYS A 58 -19.01 13.72 8.64
N THR A 59 -17.76 13.85 8.21
CA THR A 59 -17.08 15.15 8.01
C THR A 59 -16.42 15.26 6.64
N ALA A 60 -16.26 14.16 5.92
CA ALA A 60 -15.65 14.11 4.61
C ALA A 60 -16.71 13.93 3.52
N ASP A 61 -16.66 14.76 2.50
CA ASP A 61 -17.54 14.68 1.32
C ASP A 61 -17.04 13.65 0.30
N HIS A 62 -15.77 13.29 0.38
CA HIS A 62 -15.12 12.38 -0.55
C HIS A 62 -14.09 11.49 0.16
N LEU A 63 -14.18 10.21 -0.05
CA LEU A 63 -13.22 9.21 0.45
C LEU A 63 -12.54 8.50 -0.71
N VAL A 64 -11.24 8.27 -0.56
CA VAL A 64 -10.43 7.50 -1.50
C VAL A 64 -9.95 6.23 -0.82
N ILE A 65 -10.35 5.07 -1.34
CA ILE A 65 -10.02 3.76 -0.79
C ILE A 65 -9.04 3.05 -1.72
N PHE A 66 -7.86 2.73 -1.20
CA PHE A 66 -6.87 1.92 -1.90
C PHE A 66 -7.09 0.44 -1.57
N SER A 67 -7.96 -0.21 -2.32
CA SER A 67 -8.25 -1.64 -2.19
C SER A 67 -8.87 -2.21 -3.47
N GLY A 68 -8.68 -3.49 -3.69
CA GLY A 68 -9.37 -4.25 -4.74
C GLY A 68 -10.34 -5.28 -4.18
N ASP A 69 -10.45 -5.39 -2.85
CA ASP A 69 -11.23 -6.44 -2.21
C ASP A 69 -12.74 -6.19 -2.33
N GLY A 70 -13.46 -7.15 -2.91
CA GLY A 70 -14.92 -7.12 -3.07
C GLY A 70 -15.69 -7.03 -1.75
N ASN A 71 -15.08 -7.41 -0.63
CA ASN A 71 -15.69 -7.26 0.69
C ASN A 71 -16.04 -5.81 1.02
N PHE A 72 -15.35 -4.85 0.42
CA PHE A 72 -15.64 -3.43 0.62
C PHE A 72 -16.80 -2.88 -0.22
N THR A 73 -17.41 -3.67 -1.09
CA THR A 73 -18.58 -3.23 -1.89
C THR A 73 -19.70 -2.69 -1.00
N SER A 74 -20.05 -3.43 0.07
CA SER A 74 -21.08 -2.99 1.02
C SER A 74 -20.68 -1.73 1.80
N LEU A 75 -19.39 -1.56 2.08
CA LEU A 75 -18.88 -0.34 2.71
C LEU A 75 -19.06 0.87 1.78
N VAL A 76 -18.66 0.74 0.51
CA VAL A 76 -18.82 1.81 -0.49
C VAL A 76 -20.28 2.23 -0.59
N ALA A 77 -21.20 1.28 -0.74
CA ALA A 77 -22.64 1.57 -0.76
C ALA A 77 -23.14 2.28 0.52
N ALA A 78 -22.58 1.91 1.68
CA ALA A 78 -22.95 2.56 2.95
C ALA A 78 -22.44 4.01 3.04
N LEU A 79 -21.26 4.29 2.52
CA LEU A 79 -20.68 5.64 2.47
C LEU A 79 -21.45 6.55 1.52
N GLN A 80 -21.83 6.04 0.34
CA GLN A 80 -22.65 6.75 -0.65
C GLN A 80 -24.02 7.11 -0.09
N ARG A 81 -24.68 6.20 0.65
CA ARG A 81 -25.95 6.52 1.35
C ARG A 81 -25.82 7.61 2.40
N LYS A 82 -24.61 7.89 2.88
CA LYS A 82 -24.32 9.03 3.79
C LYS A 82 -24.01 10.32 3.03
N GLY A 83 -24.05 10.30 1.70
CA GLY A 83 -23.73 11.45 0.85
C GLY A 83 -22.25 11.59 0.53
N CYS A 84 -21.41 10.63 0.93
CA CYS A 84 -19.99 10.67 0.66
C CYS A 84 -19.68 10.06 -0.72
N ARG A 85 -18.92 10.77 -1.56
CA ARG A 85 -18.40 10.24 -2.82
C ARG A 85 -17.27 9.26 -2.52
N VAL A 86 -17.19 8.14 -3.23
CA VAL A 86 -16.15 7.14 -3.04
C VAL A 86 -15.38 6.88 -4.32
N THR A 87 -14.07 7.13 -4.28
CA THR A 87 -13.13 6.69 -5.31
C THR A 87 -12.39 5.46 -4.83
N VAL A 88 -12.35 4.42 -5.66
CA VAL A 88 -11.56 3.22 -5.41
C VAL A 88 -10.31 3.26 -6.29
N VAL A 89 -9.16 3.02 -5.68
CA VAL A 89 -7.86 2.95 -6.35
C VAL A 89 -7.33 1.53 -6.25
N SER A 90 -7.08 0.89 -7.39
CA SER A 90 -6.52 -0.46 -7.47
C SER A 90 -5.88 -0.67 -8.84
N THR A 91 -5.56 -1.89 -9.23
CA THR A 91 -4.97 -2.16 -10.52
C THR A 91 -5.64 -3.32 -11.26
N MET A 92 -5.76 -3.17 -12.57
CA MET A 92 -6.13 -4.22 -13.51
C MET A 92 -4.93 -4.77 -14.29
N ALA A 93 -3.76 -4.15 -14.15
CA ALA A 93 -2.57 -4.45 -14.94
C ALA A 93 -1.81 -5.72 -14.48
N THR A 94 -2.28 -6.41 -13.47
CA THR A 94 -1.74 -7.68 -13.01
C THR A 94 -2.37 -8.86 -13.76
N ARG A 95 -1.68 -10.00 -13.82
CA ARG A 95 -2.17 -11.23 -14.47
C ARG A 95 -3.56 -11.66 -14.02
N LEU A 96 -3.86 -11.44 -12.72
CA LEU A 96 -5.20 -11.50 -12.17
C LEU A 96 -5.54 -10.10 -11.66
N PRO A 97 -6.59 -9.44 -12.18
CA PRO A 97 -6.98 -8.13 -11.69
C PRO A 97 -7.12 -8.12 -10.16
N MET A 98 -6.51 -7.14 -9.51
CA MET A 98 -6.61 -7.01 -8.04
C MET A 98 -7.94 -6.37 -7.62
N ILE A 99 -8.68 -5.80 -8.54
CA ILE A 99 -10.01 -5.21 -8.28
C ILE A 99 -11.12 -6.20 -8.58
N SER A 100 -12.04 -6.39 -7.63
CA SER A 100 -13.27 -7.13 -7.90
C SER A 100 -14.18 -6.35 -8.83
N GLY A 101 -14.87 -7.06 -9.73
CA GLY A 101 -15.82 -6.43 -10.65
C GLY A 101 -16.99 -5.74 -9.94
N GLU A 102 -17.39 -6.23 -8.79
CA GLU A 102 -18.47 -5.66 -7.98
C GLU A 102 -18.03 -4.34 -7.34
N LEU A 103 -16.89 -4.31 -6.68
CA LEU A 103 -16.36 -3.10 -6.05
C LEU A 103 -16.13 -1.99 -7.08
N ARG A 104 -15.61 -2.35 -8.26
CA ARG A 104 -15.38 -1.40 -9.34
C ARG A 104 -16.67 -0.76 -9.85
N ARG A 105 -17.76 -1.54 -9.93
CA ARG A 105 -19.07 -1.03 -10.39
C ARG A 105 -19.77 -0.18 -9.34
N GLU A 106 -19.57 -0.50 -8.07
CA GLU A 106 -20.17 0.23 -6.96
C GLU A 106 -19.53 1.60 -6.73
N ALA A 107 -18.22 1.72 -6.94
CA ALA A 107 -17.49 2.98 -6.73
C ALA A 107 -17.99 4.08 -7.67
N ASP A 108 -18.13 5.31 -7.17
CA ASP A 108 -18.43 6.50 -7.98
C ASP A 108 -17.32 6.78 -8.98
N HIS A 109 -16.07 6.47 -8.60
CA HIS A 109 -14.91 6.62 -9.47
C HIS A 109 -13.91 5.50 -9.24
N PHE A 110 -13.24 5.07 -10.32
CA PHE A 110 -12.17 4.09 -10.26
C PHE A 110 -10.90 4.64 -10.89
N ILE A 111 -9.79 4.53 -10.17
CA ILE A 111 -8.47 4.91 -10.65
C ILE A 111 -7.60 3.66 -10.74
N ASP A 112 -7.06 3.41 -11.94
CA ASP A 112 -6.08 2.34 -12.14
C ASP A 112 -4.67 2.84 -11.81
N LEU A 113 -4.01 2.20 -10.84
CA LEU A 113 -2.64 2.52 -10.43
C LEU A 113 -1.64 2.50 -11.60
N ALA A 114 -1.86 1.61 -12.58
CA ALA A 114 -0.98 1.54 -13.75
C ALA A 114 -1.02 2.83 -14.58
N LYS A 115 -2.20 3.46 -14.67
CA LYS A 115 -2.36 4.75 -15.37
C LYS A 115 -1.79 5.90 -14.54
N LEU A 116 -2.00 5.87 -13.23
CA LEU A 116 -1.52 6.90 -12.32
C LEU A 116 0.03 6.91 -12.21
N ARG A 117 0.67 5.78 -12.45
CA ARG A 117 2.12 5.65 -12.33
C ARG A 117 2.89 6.71 -13.13
N GLY A 118 2.43 7.01 -14.35
CA GLY A 118 3.08 8.02 -15.21
C GLY A 118 3.04 9.44 -14.65
N GLU A 119 2.07 9.72 -13.76
CA GLU A 119 1.88 11.04 -13.17
C GLU A 119 2.61 11.21 -11.83
N ILE A 120 2.75 10.11 -11.07
CA ILE A 120 3.30 10.15 -9.70
C ILE A 120 4.71 9.56 -9.59
N ALA A 121 5.18 8.79 -10.57
CA ALA A 121 6.52 8.23 -10.54
C ALA A 121 7.56 9.36 -10.67
N ARG A 122 8.48 9.45 -9.72
CA ARG A 122 9.66 10.29 -9.88
C ARG A 122 10.51 9.71 -11.02
N GLU A 123 10.95 10.56 -11.94
CA GLU A 123 12.04 10.18 -12.84
C GLU A 123 13.25 9.81 -11.97
N HIS A 124 13.66 8.54 -12.03
CA HIS A 124 14.96 8.19 -11.49
C HIS A 124 15.99 8.95 -12.33
N ALA A 125 16.63 9.95 -11.74
CA ALA A 125 17.87 10.46 -12.27
C ALA A 125 18.80 9.23 -12.42
N GLU A 126 19.19 8.92 -13.64
CA GLU A 126 20.19 7.90 -13.90
C GLU A 126 21.42 8.28 -13.09
N VAL A 127 21.72 7.50 -12.06
CA VAL A 127 23.04 7.55 -11.42
C VAL A 127 23.98 7.03 -12.48
N GLY A 128 24.61 7.97 -13.18
CA GLY A 128 25.65 7.68 -14.14
C GLY A 128 26.70 6.77 -13.49
N PRO A 129 27.35 5.88 -14.26
CA PRO A 129 28.33 4.97 -13.71
C PRO A 129 29.41 5.77 -12.96
N VAL A 130 29.60 5.43 -11.69
CA VAL A 130 30.70 5.95 -10.88
C VAL A 130 31.98 5.56 -11.61
N GLY A 131 32.63 6.56 -12.21
CA GLY A 131 33.88 6.39 -12.92
C GLY A 131 34.92 5.73 -12.00
N GLU A 132 35.32 4.57 -12.39
CA GLU A 132 36.49 3.86 -11.89
C GLU A 132 37.70 4.72 -12.24
N LYS A 133 38.18 5.52 -11.27
CA LYS A 133 39.42 6.28 -11.42
C LYS A 133 40.56 5.36 -11.05
N ASP A 134 41.28 5.03 -12.08
CA ASP A 134 42.63 4.50 -12.13
C ASP A 134 43.50 4.84 -10.92
N ALA A 135 43.90 3.82 -10.21
CA ALA A 135 45.03 3.86 -9.27
C ALA A 135 46.12 2.97 -9.89
N VAL A 136 46.78 3.50 -10.90
CA VAL A 136 48.10 2.99 -11.29
C VAL A 136 49.11 4.05 -10.88
N GLY A 137 49.69 3.86 -9.72
CA GLY A 137 50.89 4.56 -9.29
C GLY A 137 52.10 3.64 -9.50
N GLU A 138 52.79 3.90 -10.57
CA GLU A 138 54.12 3.32 -10.78
C GLU A 138 55.10 3.83 -9.71
N VAL A 139 55.73 2.90 -9.00
CA VAL A 139 56.87 3.17 -8.17
C VAL A 139 58.12 2.93 -9.00
N GLU A 140 58.73 4.01 -9.50
CA GLU A 140 60.07 3.95 -10.04
C GLU A 140 61.05 3.86 -8.87
N THR A 141 61.85 2.79 -8.90
CA THR A 141 63.01 2.58 -8.05
C THR A 141 64.23 3.11 -8.81
N GLU A 142 64.82 4.20 -8.32
CA GLU A 142 66.18 4.55 -8.67
C GLU A 142 67.14 4.25 -7.54
N MET A 143 68.26 3.71 -7.94
CA MET A 143 69.39 3.22 -7.17
C MET A 143 70.08 4.25 -6.28
#